data_9c740c4b62656d3c6f4bb8faed43348c
#
_entry.id   9c740c4b62656d3c6f4bb8faed43348c
#
_cell.length_a   1.000
_cell.length_b   1.000
_cell.length_c   1.000
_cell.angle_alpha   90.00
_cell.angle_beta   90.00
_cell.angle_gamma   90.00
#
_symmetry.space_group_name_H-M   'P 1'
#
loop_
_entity.id
_entity.type
_entity.pdbx_description
1 polymer ?
#
loop_
_entity_poly.entity_id
_entity_poly.type
_entity_poly.pdbx_seq_one_letter_code
_entity_poly.pdbx_strand_id
1 'polypeptide(L)'
;MRAEVLGHTTEVRVRVTPEMVAALDGVVVHPVCSTFWIAYYAEVAARRAIEPFFEEGENAIGAALHLEHIAMAPVGSELLVRAVVERMEGNRVWCRWEAFAAGQRIAQGEQLQVILPHERIQALLRQAYERADLEPPPPHPNVRITRAGADAG
;
A
#
# COMPACT_ATOMS: atom_id res chain seq x y z
N MET A 1 -16.31 -6.37 -1.07
CA MET A 1 -15.07 -7.11 -1.42
C MET A 1 -15.39 -8.55 -1.72
N ARG A 2 -15.02 -9.01 -2.89
CA ARG A 2 -15.27 -10.39 -3.33
C ARG A 2 -14.38 -11.37 -2.54
N ALA A 3 -14.96 -12.51 -2.13
CA ALA A 3 -14.27 -13.49 -1.28
C ALA A 3 -13.07 -14.17 -1.96
N GLU A 4 -13.05 -14.20 -3.28
CA GLU A 4 -11.96 -14.76 -4.10
C GLU A 4 -10.63 -14.01 -3.94
N VAL A 5 -10.63 -12.87 -3.25
CA VAL A 5 -9.42 -12.13 -2.90
C VAL A 5 -8.47 -12.95 -2.00
N LEU A 6 -9.00 -13.86 -1.18
CA LEU A 6 -8.18 -14.69 -0.30
C LEU A 6 -7.18 -15.54 -1.09
N GLY A 7 -5.91 -15.46 -0.69
CA GLY A 7 -4.81 -16.15 -1.33
C GLY A 7 -4.27 -15.45 -2.58
N HIS A 8 -4.88 -14.34 -3.03
CA HIS A 8 -4.35 -13.60 -4.18
C HIS A 8 -3.00 -12.99 -3.84
N THR A 9 -2.08 -13.09 -4.80
CA THR A 9 -0.71 -12.59 -4.66
C THR A 9 -0.39 -11.55 -5.71
N THR A 10 0.47 -10.60 -5.35
CA THR A 10 1.03 -9.63 -6.30
C THR A 10 2.51 -9.44 -6.05
N GLU A 11 3.20 -8.98 -7.07
CA GLU A 11 4.59 -8.58 -7.00
C GLU A 11 4.76 -7.16 -7.53
N VAL A 12 5.61 -6.39 -6.86
CA VAL A 12 6.09 -5.09 -7.30
C VAL A 12 7.60 -5.18 -7.44
N ARG A 13 8.12 -4.78 -8.61
CA ARG A 13 9.55 -4.73 -8.88
C ARG A 13 9.95 -3.30 -9.15
N VAL A 14 10.97 -2.83 -8.46
CA VAL A 14 11.51 -1.47 -8.63
C VAL A 14 13.00 -1.48 -8.39
N ARG A 15 13.73 -0.67 -9.15
CA ARG A 15 15.15 -0.45 -8.90
C ARG A 15 15.32 0.53 -7.76
N VAL A 16 16.21 0.21 -6.82
CA VAL A 16 16.60 1.15 -5.76
C VAL A 16 17.41 2.27 -6.38
N THR A 17 16.85 3.48 -6.34
CA THR A 17 17.49 4.68 -6.89
C THR A 17 18.19 5.50 -5.80
N PRO A 18 19.06 6.47 -6.15
CA PRO A 18 19.68 7.35 -5.17
C PRO A 18 18.69 8.15 -4.31
N GLU A 19 17.49 8.44 -4.82
CA GLU A 19 16.45 9.16 -4.07
C GLU A 19 15.79 8.30 -2.99
N MET A 20 15.96 6.98 -3.06
CA MET A 20 15.38 6.03 -2.11
C MET A 20 16.27 5.73 -0.91
N VAL A 21 17.40 6.38 -0.80
CA VAL A 21 18.33 6.14 0.31
C VAL A 21 17.79 6.62 1.65
N ALA A 22 18.31 6.03 2.73
CA ALA A 22 17.97 6.40 4.09
C ALA A 22 18.53 7.80 4.39
N ALA A 23 17.66 8.80 4.30
CA ALA A 23 17.97 10.20 4.61
C ALA A 23 16.98 10.72 5.65
N LEU A 24 17.50 11.35 6.68
CA LEU A 24 16.71 11.98 7.75
C LEU A 24 17.14 13.44 7.90
N ASP A 25 16.17 14.33 7.97
CA ASP A 25 16.41 15.78 8.05
C ASP A 25 17.35 16.32 6.95
N GLY A 26 17.23 15.80 5.73
CA GLY A 26 18.06 16.18 4.59
C GLY A 26 19.48 15.60 4.59
N VAL A 27 19.82 14.74 5.56
CA VAL A 27 21.14 14.10 5.67
C VAL A 27 21.03 12.63 5.32
N VAL A 28 21.86 12.16 4.38
CA VAL A 28 21.97 10.73 4.08
C VAL A 28 22.63 10.01 5.26
N VAL A 29 21.88 9.10 5.87
CA VAL A 29 22.36 8.29 7.00
C VAL A 29 23.04 7.03 6.49
N HIS A 30 22.43 6.35 5.53
CA HIS A 30 22.96 5.15 4.88
C HIS A 30 22.66 5.15 3.39
N PRO A 31 23.60 4.80 2.50
CA PRO A 31 23.41 4.79 1.05
C PRO A 31 22.71 3.51 0.55
N VAL A 32 21.64 3.11 1.22
CA VAL A 32 20.83 1.93 0.94
C VAL A 32 19.35 2.29 0.99
N CYS A 33 18.50 1.46 0.42
CA CYS A 33 17.04 1.69 0.42
C CYS A 33 16.51 1.92 1.84
N SER A 34 15.83 3.03 2.04
CA SER A 34 15.28 3.40 3.34
C SER A 34 14.10 2.50 3.73
N THR A 35 13.88 2.36 5.03
CA THR A 35 12.67 1.71 5.58
C THR A 35 11.40 2.38 5.07
N PHE A 36 11.40 3.70 4.90
CA PHE A 36 10.27 4.45 4.33
C PHE A 36 9.87 3.94 2.94
N TRP A 37 10.84 3.75 2.04
CA TRP A 37 10.54 3.28 0.68
C TRP A 37 10.11 1.81 0.63
N ILE A 38 10.65 0.99 1.53
CA ILE A 38 10.18 -0.39 1.70
C ILE A 38 8.71 -0.39 2.16
N ALA A 39 8.36 0.44 3.14
CA ALA A 39 6.99 0.62 3.61
C ALA A 39 6.04 1.08 2.49
N TYR A 40 6.48 2.05 1.68
CA TYR A 40 5.71 2.54 0.54
C TYR A 40 5.40 1.41 -0.45
N TYR A 41 6.39 0.62 -0.87
CA TYR A 41 6.18 -0.46 -1.83
C TYR A 41 5.45 -1.66 -1.22
N ALA A 42 5.56 -1.90 0.07
CA ALA A 42 4.71 -2.87 0.78
C ALA A 42 3.22 -2.48 0.68
N GLU A 43 2.91 -1.22 0.88
CA GLU A 43 1.55 -0.70 0.74
C GLU A 43 1.06 -0.75 -0.72
N VAL A 44 1.91 -0.42 -1.69
CA VAL A 44 1.60 -0.55 -3.11
C VAL A 44 1.28 -2.01 -3.48
N ALA A 45 2.09 -2.96 -3.04
CA ALA A 45 1.87 -4.38 -3.31
C ALA A 45 0.57 -4.88 -2.66
N ALA A 46 0.33 -4.55 -1.40
CA ALA A 46 -0.89 -4.91 -0.69
C ALA A 46 -2.14 -4.30 -1.34
N ARG A 47 -2.07 -3.04 -1.76
CA ARG A 47 -3.16 -2.38 -2.50
C ARG A 47 -3.47 -3.11 -3.80
N ARG A 48 -2.46 -3.41 -4.61
CA ARG A 48 -2.62 -4.14 -5.87
C ARG A 48 -3.18 -5.55 -5.67
N ALA A 49 -2.91 -6.18 -4.52
CA ALA A 49 -3.44 -7.51 -4.22
C ALA A 49 -4.96 -7.52 -4.01
N ILE A 50 -5.54 -6.43 -3.56
CA ILE A 50 -6.98 -6.38 -3.22
C ILE A 50 -7.81 -5.58 -4.23
N GLU A 51 -7.22 -4.59 -4.91
CA GLU A 51 -7.96 -3.66 -5.77
C GLU A 51 -8.80 -4.34 -6.86
N PRO A 52 -8.33 -5.42 -7.55
CA PRO A 52 -9.14 -6.12 -8.54
C PRO A 52 -10.41 -6.78 -8.00
N PHE A 53 -10.53 -6.93 -6.69
CA PHE A 53 -11.63 -7.62 -6.02
C PHE A 53 -12.64 -6.66 -5.36
N PHE A 54 -12.49 -5.37 -5.55
CA PHE A 54 -13.50 -4.42 -5.08
C PHE A 54 -14.82 -4.65 -5.79
N GLU A 55 -15.90 -4.56 -5.02
CA GLU A 55 -17.25 -4.45 -5.57
C GLU A 55 -17.54 -3.00 -5.94
N GLU A 56 -18.65 -2.78 -6.65
CA GLU A 56 -19.05 -1.45 -7.07
C GLU A 56 -19.14 -0.48 -5.89
N GLY A 57 -18.54 0.70 -6.04
CA GLY A 57 -18.56 1.74 -5.03
C GLY A 57 -17.66 1.51 -3.83
N GLU A 58 -16.91 0.41 -3.79
CA GLU A 58 -15.94 0.16 -2.73
C GLU A 58 -14.58 0.82 -2.99
N ASN A 59 -13.93 1.16 -1.91
CA ASN A 59 -12.53 1.53 -1.88
C ASN A 59 -11.90 1.04 -0.57
N ALA A 60 -10.59 1.21 -0.41
CA ALA A 60 -9.89 0.82 0.79
C ALA A 60 -9.03 1.96 1.32
N ILE A 61 -8.84 1.95 2.62
CA ILE A 61 -7.89 2.81 3.31
C ILE A 61 -6.89 1.98 4.11
N GLY A 62 -5.61 2.35 4.08
CA GLY A 62 -4.59 1.76 4.94
C GLY A 62 -4.88 2.07 6.39
N ALA A 63 -4.82 1.05 7.26
CA ALA A 63 -5.16 1.19 8.67
C ALA A 63 -4.01 0.79 9.61
N ALA A 64 -3.14 -0.14 9.18
CA ALA A 64 -1.96 -0.53 9.94
C ALA A 64 -0.89 -1.09 9.00
N LEU A 65 0.36 -0.86 9.35
CA LEU A 65 1.51 -1.45 8.68
C LEU A 65 2.51 -1.90 9.75
N HIS A 66 2.83 -3.19 9.72
CA HIS A 66 3.94 -3.76 10.44
C HIS A 66 5.09 -4.01 9.47
N LEU A 67 6.31 -3.64 9.87
CA LEU A 67 7.51 -3.79 9.06
C LEU A 67 8.71 -4.15 9.93
N GLU A 68 9.37 -5.25 9.58
CA GLU A 68 10.69 -5.59 10.08
C GLU A 68 11.69 -5.44 8.95
N HIS A 69 12.66 -4.55 9.12
CA HIS A 69 13.75 -4.34 8.16
C HIS A 69 14.96 -5.17 8.59
N ILE A 70 15.27 -6.24 7.87
CA ILE A 70 16.19 -7.31 8.32
C ILE A 70 17.56 -7.18 7.67
N ALA A 71 17.64 -6.67 6.44
CA ALA A 71 18.87 -6.55 5.68
C ALA A 71 18.84 -5.35 4.75
N MET A 72 20.00 -4.97 4.21
CA MET A 72 20.14 -3.78 3.38
C MET A 72 19.91 -4.10 1.89
N ALA A 73 19.26 -3.19 1.17
CA ALA A 73 19.15 -3.20 -0.28
C ALA A 73 19.99 -2.07 -0.88
N PRO A 74 21.10 -2.37 -1.56
CA PRO A 74 21.97 -1.33 -2.12
C PRO A 74 21.29 -0.56 -3.26
N VAL A 75 21.71 0.69 -3.45
CA VAL A 75 21.36 1.46 -4.65
C VAL A 75 21.77 0.69 -5.90
N GLY A 76 20.88 0.63 -6.88
CA GLY A 76 21.09 -0.11 -8.13
C GLY A 76 20.56 -1.54 -8.10
N SER A 77 20.27 -2.14 -6.93
CA SER A 77 19.64 -3.45 -6.83
C SER A 77 18.14 -3.37 -7.17
N GLU A 78 17.59 -4.50 -7.63
CA GLU A 78 16.15 -4.64 -7.78
C GLU A 78 15.53 -4.97 -6.43
N LEU A 79 14.54 -4.17 -6.03
CA LEU A 79 13.66 -4.46 -4.89
C LEU A 79 12.43 -5.19 -5.43
N LEU A 80 12.20 -6.41 -4.97
CA LEU A 80 10.99 -7.18 -5.23
C LEU A 80 10.15 -7.23 -3.95
N VAL A 81 8.93 -6.73 -4.01
CA VAL A 81 7.97 -6.84 -2.91
C VAL A 81 6.80 -7.73 -3.34
N ARG A 82 6.57 -8.77 -2.58
CA ARG A 82 5.46 -9.73 -2.79
C ARG A 82 4.47 -9.59 -1.66
N ALA A 83 3.18 -9.47 -2.00
CA ALA A 83 2.08 -9.47 -1.04
C ALA A 83 1.12 -10.62 -1.33
N VAL A 84 0.56 -11.20 -0.28
CA VAL A 84 -0.49 -12.21 -0.34
C VAL A 84 -1.63 -11.82 0.60
N VAL A 85 -2.85 -11.91 0.11
CA VAL A 85 -4.04 -11.70 0.96
C VAL A 85 -4.25 -12.93 1.83
N GLU A 86 -4.02 -12.78 3.11
CA GLU A 86 -3.99 -13.90 4.05
C GLU A 86 -5.32 -14.07 4.80
N ARG A 87 -5.99 -12.97 5.12
CA ARG A 87 -7.16 -13.00 5.99
C ARG A 87 -8.12 -11.88 5.66
N MET A 88 -9.40 -12.16 5.77
CA MET A 88 -10.48 -11.18 5.67
C MET A 88 -11.48 -11.42 6.81
N GLU A 89 -11.78 -10.39 7.57
CA GLU A 89 -12.75 -10.39 8.65
C GLU A 89 -13.64 -9.15 8.55
N GLY A 90 -14.90 -9.35 8.18
CA GLY A 90 -15.79 -8.24 7.90
C GLY A 90 -15.24 -7.38 6.76
N ASN A 91 -15.02 -6.11 7.03
CA ASN A 91 -14.44 -5.16 6.08
C ASN A 91 -12.92 -4.96 6.23
N ARG A 92 -12.26 -5.81 7.00
CA ARG A 92 -10.81 -5.77 7.24
C ARG A 92 -10.10 -6.84 6.43
N VAL A 93 -9.05 -6.46 5.71
CA VAL A 93 -8.24 -7.34 4.88
C VAL A 93 -6.79 -7.20 5.26
N TRP A 94 -6.16 -8.31 5.61
CA TRP A 94 -4.74 -8.39 5.95
C TRP A 94 -3.96 -9.02 4.81
N CYS A 95 -2.90 -8.31 4.40
CA CYS A 95 -1.92 -8.81 3.45
C CYS A 95 -0.60 -9.04 4.19
N ARG A 96 -0.08 -10.26 4.12
CA ARG A 96 1.31 -10.51 4.48
C ARG A 96 2.20 -10.13 3.31
N TRP A 97 3.33 -9.51 3.59
CA TRP A 97 4.26 -9.12 2.55
C TRP A 97 5.71 -9.41 2.92
N GLU A 98 6.53 -9.59 1.89
CA GLU A 98 7.96 -9.81 1.99
C GLU A 98 8.66 -8.99 0.91
N ALA A 99 9.85 -8.48 1.24
CA ALA A 99 10.70 -7.74 0.30
C ALA A 99 12.04 -8.44 0.15
N PHE A 100 12.53 -8.50 -1.09
CA PHE A 100 13.76 -9.17 -1.48
C PHE A 100 14.65 -8.22 -2.27
N ALA A 101 15.96 -8.33 -2.09
CA ALA A 101 16.96 -7.68 -2.91
C ALA A 101 18.20 -8.58 -3.00
N ALA A 102 18.80 -8.69 -4.19
CA ALA A 102 19.99 -9.52 -4.43
C ALA A 102 19.83 -10.97 -3.92
N GLY A 103 18.67 -11.56 -4.12
CA GLY A 103 18.38 -12.95 -3.71
C GLY A 103 18.17 -13.17 -2.21
N GLN A 104 18.12 -12.11 -1.42
CA GLN A 104 17.95 -12.16 0.03
C GLN A 104 16.65 -11.48 0.43
N ARG A 105 15.91 -12.06 1.40
CA ARG A 105 14.82 -11.35 2.06
C ARG A 105 15.39 -10.25 2.94
N ILE A 106 14.96 -9.02 2.67
CA ILE A 106 15.46 -7.83 3.37
C ILE A 106 14.45 -7.21 4.34
N ALA A 107 13.16 -7.50 4.15
CA ALA A 107 12.11 -7.02 5.03
C ALA A 107 10.88 -7.93 4.93
N GLN A 108 10.01 -7.83 5.93
CA GLN A 108 8.75 -8.55 5.99
C GLN A 108 7.76 -7.84 6.90
N GLY A 109 6.50 -8.20 6.77
CA GLY A 109 5.47 -7.68 7.67
C GLY A 109 4.05 -7.97 7.22
N GLU A 110 3.12 -7.19 7.76
CA GLU A 110 1.69 -7.27 7.48
C GLU A 110 1.14 -5.86 7.25
N GLN A 111 0.17 -5.74 6.37
CA GLN A 111 -0.56 -4.49 6.13
C GLN A 111 -2.06 -4.76 6.23
N LEU A 112 -2.74 -3.93 7.01
CA LEU A 112 -4.20 -3.95 7.14
C LEU A 112 -4.81 -2.86 6.28
N GLN A 113 -5.78 -3.24 5.47
CA GLN A 113 -6.66 -2.31 4.76
C GLN A 113 -8.11 -2.48 5.22
N VAL A 114 -8.84 -1.38 5.32
CA VAL A 114 -10.25 -1.36 5.66
C VAL A 114 -11.04 -0.99 4.41
N ILE A 115 -11.95 -1.88 4.01
CA ILE A 115 -12.81 -1.72 2.85
C ILE A 115 -14.05 -0.95 3.26
N LEU A 116 -14.34 0.14 2.57
CA LEU A 116 -15.48 0.99 2.86
C LEU A 116 -16.17 1.42 1.57
N PRO A 117 -17.49 1.69 1.61
CA PRO A 117 -18.14 2.42 0.53
C PRO A 117 -17.44 3.77 0.32
N HIS A 118 -17.28 4.15 -0.94
CA HIS A 118 -16.64 5.43 -1.30
C HIS A 118 -17.28 6.62 -0.57
N GLU A 119 -18.59 6.64 -0.49
CA GLU A 119 -19.35 7.69 0.23
C GLU A 119 -18.98 7.77 1.70
N ARG A 120 -18.71 6.63 2.36
CA ARG A 120 -18.27 6.61 3.76
C ARG A 120 -16.88 7.22 3.90
N ILE A 121 -15.97 6.93 2.97
CA ILE A 121 -14.63 7.53 2.95
C ILE A 121 -14.74 9.05 2.78
N GLN A 122 -15.59 9.51 1.88
CA GLN A 122 -15.84 10.95 1.68
C GLN A 122 -16.41 11.62 2.93
N ALA A 123 -17.31 10.94 3.65
CA ALA A 123 -17.85 11.46 4.91
C ALA A 123 -16.75 11.59 6.00
N LEU A 124 -15.89 10.58 6.12
CA LEU A 124 -14.75 10.62 7.04
C LEU A 124 -13.76 11.75 6.69
N LEU A 125 -13.53 11.97 5.40
CA LEU A 125 -12.68 13.05 4.92
C LEU A 125 -13.25 14.42 5.32
N ARG A 126 -14.54 14.65 5.06
CA ARG A 126 -15.21 15.91 5.47
C ARG A 126 -15.08 16.14 6.98
N GLN A 127 -15.36 15.13 7.80
CA GLN A 127 -15.20 15.21 9.24
C GLN A 127 -13.78 15.56 9.68
N ALA A 128 -12.78 15.03 8.98
CA ALA A 128 -11.39 15.35 9.28
C ALA A 128 -11.06 16.82 9.00
N TYR A 129 -11.53 17.37 7.89
CA TYR A 129 -11.35 18.78 7.56
C TYR A 129 -12.11 19.70 8.53
N GLU A 130 -13.35 19.35 8.88
CA GLU A 130 -14.14 20.08 9.89
C GLU A 130 -13.42 20.15 11.25
N ARG A 131 -12.88 19.01 11.72
CA ARG A 131 -12.11 18.98 12.98
C ARG A 131 -10.85 19.83 12.94
N ALA A 132 -10.25 19.97 11.77
CA ALA A 132 -9.04 20.77 11.57
C ALA A 132 -9.34 22.26 11.33
N ASP A 133 -10.62 22.66 11.24
CA ASP A 133 -11.06 24.00 10.83
C ASP A 133 -10.48 24.40 9.46
N LEU A 134 -10.51 23.46 8.51
CA LEU A 134 -10.01 23.62 7.15
C LEU A 134 -11.11 23.34 6.13
N GLU A 135 -11.07 24.05 5.01
CA GLU A 135 -11.89 23.71 3.85
C GLU A 135 -11.29 22.51 3.10
N PRO A 136 -12.11 21.50 2.72
CA PRO A 136 -11.62 20.39 1.94
C PRO A 136 -11.15 20.88 0.56
N PRO A 137 -10.06 20.33 0.02
CA PRO A 137 -9.62 20.67 -1.34
C PRO A 137 -10.65 20.18 -2.37
N PRO A 138 -10.62 20.70 -3.60
CA PRO A 138 -11.44 20.14 -4.67
C PRO A 138 -11.13 18.68 -4.91
N PRO A 139 -12.06 17.88 -5.46
CA PRO A 139 -11.83 16.47 -5.74
C PRO A 139 -10.56 16.27 -6.56
N HIS A 140 -9.70 15.34 -6.10
CA HIS A 140 -8.47 15.04 -6.82
C HIS A 140 -8.78 14.28 -8.11
N PRO A 141 -8.23 14.68 -9.29
CA PRO A 141 -8.58 14.09 -10.59
C PRO A 141 -8.18 12.60 -10.70
N ASN A 142 -7.22 12.14 -9.91
CA ASN A 142 -6.72 10.77 -9.93
C ASN A 142 -7.41 9.84 -8.91
N VAL A 143 -8.46 10.29 -8.23
CA VAL A 143 -9.23 9.39 -7.36
C VAL A 143 -10.00 8.40 -8.23
N ARG A 144 -9.67 7.11 -8.07
CA ARG A 144 -10.36 6.01 -8.74
C ARG A 144 -11.54 5.56 -7.89
N ILE A 145 -12.72 5.51 -8.51
CA ILE A 145 -13.92 4.94 -7.90
C ILE A 145 -14.26 3.68 -8.70
N THR A 146 -14.40 2.56 -8.03
CA THR A 146 -14.83 1.31 -8.66
C THR A 146 -16.26 1.47 -9.18
N ARG A 147 -16.45 1.30 -10.50
CA ARG A 147 -17.75 1.40 -11.15
C ARG A 147 -18.13 0.05 -11.76
N ALA A 148 -19.43 -0.26 -11.79
CA ALA A 148 -19.91 -1.44 -12.50
C ALA A 148 -19.52 -1.37 -13.98
N GLY A 149 -18.92 -2.46 -14.51
CA GLY A 149 -18.59 -2.59 -15.92
C GLY A 149 -17.23 -2.04 -16.37
N ALA A 150 -16.32 -1.69 -15.47
CA ALA A 150 -14.95 -1.27 -15.83
C ALA A 150 -14.01 -2.44 -16.20
N ASP A 151 -14.46 -3.67 -16.06
CA ASP A 151 -13.69 -4.90 -16.33
C ASP A 151 -14.07 -5.60 -17.66
N ALA A 152 -14.36 -4.83 -18.70
CA ALA A 152 -14.54 -5.37 -20.05
C ALA A 152 -13.60 -4.64 -21.03
N GLY A 153 -12.31 -4.95 -20.92
CA GLY A 153 -11.31 -4.41 -21.82
C GLY A 153 -9.96 -5.07 -21.61
#